data_5203df8b7d8b3ae620fdd1e40b98cbc3
#
_entry.id   5203df8b7d8b3ae620fdd1e40b98cbc3
#
_cell.length_a   1.000
_cell.length_b   1.000
_cell.length_c   1.000
_cell.angle_alpha   90.00
_cell.angle_beta   90.00
_cell.angle_gamma   90.00
#
_symmetry.space_group_name_H-M   'P 1'
#
loop_
_entity.id
_entity.type
_entity.pdbx_description
1 polymer ?
#
loop_
_entity_poly.entity_id
_entity_poly.type
_entity_poly.pdbx_seq_one_letter_code
_entity_poly.pdbx_strand_id
1 'polypeptide(L)'
;NNGNWGIFINADGTGKIAPVYDNGNCLFNKKNPSVAERRILNENDIRQDALGTGVSFFTKENEKHIHPFQYIESMENEDCNQAVLRFADKIDINEINAMIDEIPMTAYENTIMTEEQKMHIKAVFKMMLDESILPTAQKIRNR
;
A
#
# COMPACT_ATOMS: atom_id res chain seq x y z
N ASN A 1 -5.02 6.00 -2.56
CA ASN A 1 -5.98 7.06 -2.86
C ASN A 1 -7.26 6.46 -3.40
N ASN A 2 -8.33 6.53 -2.60
CA ASN A 2 -9.59 5.81 -2.87
C ASN A 2 -10.35 6.32 -4.12
N GLY A 3 -10.00 7.45 -4.69
CA GLY A 3 -10.67 8.04 -5.87
C GLY A 3 -9.92 7.83 -7.18
N ASN A 4 -8.74 7.23 -7.16
CA ASN A 4 -7.85 7.16 -8.33
C ASN A 4 -7.91 5.81 -9.03
N TRP A 5 -9.11 5.34 -9.27
CA TRP A 5 -9.41 4.12 -10.03
C TRP A 5 -10.69 4.32 -10.84
N GLY A 6 -10.94 3.48 -11.80
CA GLY A 6 -12.14 3.54 -12.63
C GLY A 6 -12.43 2.20 -13.29
N ILE A 7 -13.57 2.14 -13.94
CA ILE A 7 -13.99 1.00 -14.74
C ILE A 7 -14.32 1.49 -16.15
N PHE A 8 -13.75 0.87 -17.16
CA PHE A 8 -14.22 1.00 -18.53
C PHE A 8 -15.43 0.09 -18.72
N ILE A 9 -16.53 0.66 -19.18
CA ILE A 9 -17.71 -0.11 -19.57
C ILE A 9 -17.71 -0.22 -21.09
N ASN A 10 -17.68 -1.43 -21.60
CA ASN A 10 -17.77 -1.71 -23.03
C ASN A 10 -19.23 -1.55 -23.53
N ALA A 11 -19.41 -1.47 -24.84
CA ALA A 11 -20.74 -1.33 -25.46
C ALA A 11 -21.68 -2.54 -25.18
N ASP A 12 -21.12 -3.70 -24.89
CA ASP A 12 -21.84 -4.92 -24.51
C ASP A 12 -22.21 -4.98 -23.01
N GLY A 13 -21.89 -3.93 -22.24
CA GLY A 13 -22.12 -3.85 -20.78
C GLY A 13 -21.06 -4.53 -19.92
N THR A 14 -20.04 -5.17 -20.51
CA THR A 14 -18.95 -5.72 -19.75
C THR A 14 -18.03 -4.62 -19.24
N GLY A 15 -17.42 -4.83 -18.05
CA GLY A 15 -16.51 -3.87 -17.43
C GLY A 15 -15.13 -4.44 -17.23
N LYS A 16 -14.11 -3.56 -17.27
CA LYS A 16 -12.76 -3.88 -16.83
C LYS A 16 -12.18 -2.72 -16.05
N ILE A 17 -11.32 -3.02 -15.10
CA ILE A 17 -10.61 -2.00 -14.32
C ILE A 17 -9.75 -1.18 -15.28
N ALA A 18 -9.88 0.16 -15.18
CA ALA A 18 -9.01 1.10 -15.88
C ALA A 18 -7.58 1.00 -15.34
N PRO A 19 -6.55 1.37 -16.11
CA PRO A 19 -5.22 1.56 -15.57
C PRO A 19 -5.25 2.51 -14.37
N VAL A 20 -4.49 2.19 -13.32
CA VAL A 20 -4.36 3.07 -12.15
C VAL A 20 -3.72 4.40 -12.56
N TYR A 21 -4.16 5.48 -11.95
CA TYR A 21 -3.70 6.83 -12.24
C TYR A 21 -3.54 7.64 -10.97
N ASP A 22 -2.82 8.77 -11.04
CA ASP A 22 -2.59 9.72 -9.95
C ASP A 22 -2.12 9.07 -8.63
N ASN A 23 -1.10 8.22 -8.73
CA ASN A 23 -0.52 7.53 -7.58
C ASN A 23 0.51 8.37 -6.80
N GLY A 24 0.64 9.66 -7.12
CA GLY A 24 1.66 10.55 -6.57
C GLY A 24 1.66 10.73 -5.04
N ASN A 25 0.64 10.24 -4.34
CA ASN A 25 0.54 10.31 -2.88
C ASN A 25 0.49 8.94 -2.19
N CYS A 26 0.75 7.86 -2.91
CA CYS A 26 0.52 6.52 -2.38
C CYS A 26 1.56 6.05 -1.35
N LEU A 27 2.74 6.65 -1.32
CA LEU A 27 3.87 6.20 -0.50
C LEU A 27 4.41 7.27 0.46
N PHE A 28 3.54 8.14 0.98
CA PHE A 28 3.94 9.19 1.94
C PHE A 28 5.02 10.16 1.42
N ASN A 29 5.20 10.28 0.12
CA ASN A 29 6.21 11.13 -0.51
C ASN A 29 6.09 12.62 -0.17
N LYS A 30 4.92 13.08 0.31
CA LYS A 30 4.71 14.44 0.81
C LYS A 30 5.02 14.62 2.29
N LYS A 31 5.44 13.57 2.99
CA LYS A 31 5.83 13.68 4.39
C LYS A 31 7.12 14.50 4.49
N ASN A 32 7.12 15.50 5.38
CA ASN A 32 8.30 16.30 5.63
C ASN A 32 9.48 15.41 6.05
N PRO A 33 10.70 15.61 5.51
CA PRO A 33 11.89 14.81 5.82
C PRO A 33 12.16 14.65 7.32
N SER A 34 12.04 15.72 8.10
CA SER A 34 12.23 15.67 9.56
C SER A 34 11.16 14.84 10.28
N VAL A 35 9.96 14.74 9.72
CA VAL A 35 8.93 13.83 10.24
C VAL A 35 9.27 12.39 9.89
N ALA A 36 9.72 12.12 8.67
CA ALA A 36 10.17 10.79 8.27
C ALA A 36 11.33 10.30 9.15
N GLU A 37 12.36 11.13 9.33
CA GLU A 37 13.51 10.86 10.20
C GLU A 37 13.08 10.46 11.62
N ARG A 38 12.20 11.21 12.23
CA ARG A 38 11.69 10.89 13.58
C ARG A 38 10.90 9.58 13.61
N ARG A 39 10.07 9.33 12.61
CA ARG A 39 9.17 8.17 12.60
C ARG A 39 9.90 6.86 12.34
N ILE A 40 10.98 6.85 11.57
CA ILE A 40 11.78 5.64 11.34
C ILE A 40 12.47 5.12 12.64
N LEU A 41 12.62 5.97 13.66
CA LEU A 41 13.19 5.59 14.95
C LEU A 41 12.19 4.89 15.88
N ASN A 42 10.90 4.84 15.52
CA ASN A 42 9.85 4.30 16.35
C ASN A 42 9.01 3.29 15.56
N GLU A 43 9.11 2.02 15.90
CA GLU A 43 8.38 0.93 15.24
C GLU A 43 6.85 1.12 15.30
N ASN A 44 6.30 1.65 16.41
CA ASN A 44 4.87 1.91 16.51
C ASN A 44 4.41 3.00 15.53
N ASP A 45 5.25 3.99 15.26
CA ASP A 45 4.98 5.02 14.27
C ASP A 45 4.98 4.43 12.86
N ILE A 46 5.93 3.56 12.53
CA ILE A 46 5.95 2.84 11.25
C ILE A 46 4.72 1.95 11.11
N ARG A 47 4.35 1.20 12.16
CA ARG A 47 3.14 0.36 12.17
C ARG A 47 1.87 1.18 11.96
N GLN A 48 1.76 2.33 12.61
CA GLN A 48 0.64 3.25 12.40
C GLN A 48 0.56 3.76 10.96
N ASP A 49 1.69 4.12 10.35
CA ASP A 49 1.73 4.55 8.95
C ASP A 49 1.40 3.39 7.99
N ALA A 50 1.89 2.18 8.26
CA ALA A 50 1.69 1.02 7.41
C ALA A 50 0.25 0.48 7.47
N LEU A 51 -0.30 0.34 8.67
CA LEU A 51 -1.52 -0.42 8.92
C LEU A 51 -2.64 0.41 9.54
N GLY A 52 -2.34 1.55 10.17
CA GLY A 52 -3.30 2.31 10.96
C GLY A 52 -4.06 3.41 10.21
N THR A 53 -3.60 3.85 9.03
CA THR A 53 -4.13 5.04 8.35
C THR A 53 -5.06 4.76 7.18
N GLY A 54 -5.20 3.51 6.79
CA GLY A 54 -6.01 3.11 5.65
C GLY A 54 -7.51 3.18 5.94
N VAL A 55 -8.23 4.02 5.18
CA VAL A 55 -9.70 4.04 5.19
C VAL A 55 -10.19 3.81 3.78
N SER A 56 -11.10 2.86 3.61
CA SER A 56 -11.74 2.58 2.33
C SER A 56 -13.02 3.41 2.13
N PHE A 57 -13.32 3.74 0.87
CA PHE A 57 -14.67 4.23 0.50
C PHE A 57 -15.72 3.13 0.50
N PHE A 58 -15.29 1.88 0.39
CA PHE A 58 -16.22 0.76 0.48
C PHE A 58 -16.72 0.62 1.89
N THR A 59 -18.01 0.35 2.03
CA THR A 59 -18.69 0.09 3.30
C THR A 59 -19.20 -1.33 3.30
N LYS A 60 -19.28 -1.92 4.48
CA LYS A 60 -19.98 -3.16 4.74
C LYS A 60 -21.32 -2.82 5.36
N GLU A 61 -22.31 -3.71 5.24
CA GLU A 61 -23.62 -3.50 5.84
C GLU A 61 -23.45 -3.15 7.34
N ASN A 62 -24.02 -1.99 7.74
CA ASN A 62 -23.91 -1.42 9.09
C ASN A 62 -22.54 -0.85 9.53
N GLU A 63 -21.54 -0.80 8.66
CA GLU A 63 -20.26 -0.18 8.95
C GLU A 63 -20.05 1.07 8.08
N LYS A 64 -19.61 2.18 8.70
CA LYS A 64 -19.37 3.43 7.95
C LYS A 64 -18.13 3.35 7.06
N HIS A 65 -17.10 2.60 7.47
CA HIS A 65 -15.83 2.46 6.77
C HIS A 65 -15.24 1.07 7.02
N ILE A 66 -14.65 0.51 5.99
CA ILE A 66 -13.87 -0.73 6.08
C ILE A 66 -12.40 -0.35 6.24
N HIS A 67 -11.74 -0.89 7.25
CA HIS A 67 -10.28 -0.82 7.36
C HIS A 67 -9.67 -1.86 6.40
N PRO A 68 -8.88 -1.47 5.38
CA PRO A 68 -8.45 -2.37 4.31
C PRO A 68 -7.72 -3.61 4.81
N PHE A 69 -6.76 -3.44 5.72
CA PHE A 69 -5.98 -4.56 6.24
C PHE A 69 -6.80 -5.50 7.12
N GLN A 70 -7.69 -4.98 7.97
CA GLN A 70 -8.62 -5.80 8.74
C GLN A 70 -9.54 -6.61 7.84
N TYR A 71 -10.01 -6.02 6.73
CA TYR A 71 -10.82 -6.73 5.75
C TYR A 71 -10.04 -7.85 5.04
N ILE A 72 -8.79 -7.57 4.63
CA ILE A 72 -7.90 -8.58 4.05
C ILE A 72 -7.68 -9.73 5.06
N GLU A 73 -7.37 -9.40 6.31
CA GLU A 73 -7.08 -10.36 7.38
C GLU A 73 -8.29 -11.17 7.82
N SER A 74 -9.52 -10.66 7.63
CA SER A 74 -10.75 -11.42 7.92
C SER A 74 -10.91 -12.63 7.02
N MET A 75 -10.34 -12.59 5.81
CA MET A 75 -10.43 -13.63 4.79
C MET A 75 -11.87 -14.02 4.43
N GLU A 76 -12.84 -13.11 4.63
CA GLU A 76 -14.26 -13.36 4.38
C GLU A 76 -14.63 -13.36 2.89
N ASN A 77 -13.84 -12.70 2.05
CA ASN A 77 -14.10 -12.54 0.63
C ASN A 77 -13.10 -13.33 -0.20
N GLU A 78 -13.59 -14.33 -0.95
CA GLU A 78 -12.74 -15.23 -1.71
C GLU A 78 -11.99 -14.52 -2.86
N ASP A 79 -12.60 -13.56 -3.53
CA ASP A 79 -11.91 -12.79 -4.58
C ASP A 79 -10.77 -11.96 -4.00
N CYS A 80 -10.97 -11.40 -2.80
CA CYS A 80 -9.93 -10.71 -2.06
C CYS A 80 -8.81 -11.68 -1.65
N ASN A 81 -9.15 -12.88 -1.17
CA ASN A 81 -8.19 -13.92 -0.82
C ASN A 81 -7.32 -14.31 -2.01
N GLN A 82 -7.92 -14.53 -3.18
CA GLN A 82 -7.21 -14.82 -4.41
C GLN A 82 -6.32 -13.65 -4.86
N ALA A 83 -6.75 -12.41 -4.65
CA ALA A 83 -5.94 -11.24 -4.93
C ALA A 83 -4.72 -11.14 -4.00
N VAL A 84 -4.88 -11.43 -2.71
CA VAL A 84 -3.79 -11.50 -1.72
C VAL A 84 -2.75 -12.56 -2.12
N LEU A 85 -3.20 -13.75 -2.51
CA LEU A 85 -2.30 -14.82 -2.97
C LEU A 85 -1.50 -14.38 -4.20
N ARG A 86 -2.18 -13.85 -5.23
CA ARG A 86 -1.50 -13.37 -6.45
C ARG A 86 -0.52 -12.24 -6.16
N PHE A 87 -0.83 -11.35 -5.23
CA PHE A 87 0.07 -10.29 -4.82
C PHE A 87 1.28 -10.84 -4.08
N ALA A 88 1.07 -11.72 -3.10
CA ALA A 88 2.14 -12.35 -2.32
C ALA A 88 3.10 -13.18 -3.18
N ASP A 89 2.60 -13.81 -4.26
CA ASP A 89 3.43 -14.59 -5.19
C ASP A 89 4.30 -13.72 -6.11
N LYS A 90 3.91 -12.46 -6.32
CA LYS A 90 4.57 -11.57 -7.29
C LYS A 90 5.45 -10.51 -6.65
N ILE A 91 5.21 -10.21 -5.37
CA ILE A 91 5.91 -9.11 -4.70
C ILE A 91 7.36 -9.49 -4.42
N ASP A 92 8.30 -8.68 -4.87
CA ASP A 92 9.70 -8.73 -4.49
C ASP A 92 10.08 -7.44 -3.78
N ILE A 93 10.29 -7.53 -2.48
CA ILE A 93 10.67 -6.38 -1.65
C ILE A 93 12.04 -5.81 -2.04
N ASN A 94 12.95 -6.65 -2.56
CA ASN A 94 14.26 -6.19 -2.98
C ASN A 94 14.18 -5.36 -4.26
N GLU A 95 13.34 -5.77 -5.22
CA GLU A 95 13.09 -4.97 -6.41
C GLU A 95 12.44 -3.63 -6.06
N ILE A 96 11.47 -3.62 -5.15
CA ILE A 96 10.83 -2.38 -4.68
C ILE A 96 11.85 -1.47 -4.00
N ASN A 97 12.68 -2.02 -3.12
CA ASN A 97 13.73 -1.25 -2.45
C ASN A 97 14.73 -0.68 -3.44
N ALA A 98 15.13 -1.44 -4.46
CA ALA A 98 16.00 -0.97 -5.52
C ALA A 98 15.36 0.19 -6.31
N MET A 99 14.10 0.07 -6.70
CA MET A 99 13.37 1.16 -7.37
C MET A 99 13.29 2.43 -6.51
N ILE A 100 13.10 2.30 -5.20
CA ILE A 100 13.09 3.45 -4.28
C ILE A 100 14.49 4.08 -4.20
N ASP A 101 15.55 3.27 -4.19
CA ASP A 101 16.94 3.77 -4.15
C ASP A 101 17.31 4.53 -5.41
N GLU A 102 16.79 4.15 -6.57
CA GLU A 102 17.02 4.83 -7.84
C GLU A 102 16.35 6.21 -7.93
N ILE A 103 15.38 6.53 -7.07
CA ILE A 103 14.77 7.86 -7.05
C ILE A 103 15.84 8.89 -6.68
N PRO A 104 16.11 9.91 -7.53
CA PRO A 104 17.14 10.88 -7.24
C PRO A 104 16.76 11.74 -6.02
N MET A 105 17.76 12.11 -5.21
CA MET A 105 17.53 13.04 -4.10
C MET A 105 17.15 14.44 -4.59
N THR A 106 17.73 14.87 -5.70
CA THR A 106 17.49 16.17 -6.30
C THR A 106 17.29 16.07 -7.79
N ALA A 107 16.42 16.94 -8.34
CA ALA A 107 16.31 17.15 -9.77
C ALA A 107 15.99 18.64 -10.03
N TYR A 108 16.63 19.22 -11.03
CA TYR A 108 16.42 20.64 -11.39
C TYR A 108 16.53 21.58 -10.19
N GLU A 109 17.56 21.37 -9.34
CA GLU A 109 17.82 22.13 -8.11
C GLU A 109 16.76 21.97 -6.99
N ASN A 110 15.79 21.11 -7.16
CA ASN A 110 14.79 20.81 -6.15
C ASN A 110 15.05 19.47 -5.46
N THR A 111 14.78 19.39 -4.17
CA THR A 111 14.75 18.11 -3.45
C THR A 111 13.54 17.31 -3.91
N ILE A 112 13.78 16.12 -4.40
CA ILE A 112 12.75 15.17 -4.83
C ILE A 112 12.38 14.22 -3.67
N MET A 113 13.38 13.52 -3.11
CA MET A 113 13.18 12.59 -2.01
C MET A 113 14.47 12.45 -1.21
N THR A 114 14.41 12.66 0.09
CA THR A 114 15.58 12.49 0.96
C THR A 114 15.81 11.03 1.33
N GLU A 115 16.99 10.69 1.83
CA GLU A 115 17.29 9.33 2.32
C GLU A 115 16.36 8.91 3.47
N GLU A 116 16.02 9.81 4.38
CA GLU A 116 15.07 9.56 5.47
C GLU A 116 13.68 9.22 4.94
N GLN A 117 13.24 9.91 3.88
CA GLN A 117 11.97 9.61 3.21
C GLN A 117 12.01 8.23 2.55
N LYS A 118 13.11 7.87 1.86
CA LYS A 118 13.31 6.54 1.28
C LYS A 118 13.28 5.46 2.36
N MET A 119 14.05 5.65 3.43
CA MET A 119 14.08 4.71 4.56
C MET A 119 12.70 4.54 5.19
N HIS A 120 11.95 5.62 5.38
CA HIS A 120 10.60 5.59 5.91
C HIS A 120 9.66 4.78 5.00
N ILE A 121 9.67 5.04 3.69
CA ILE A 121 8.83 4.32 2.73
C ILE A 121 9.15 2.81 2.74
N LYS A 122 10.44 2.45 2.71
CA LYS A 122 10.88 1.05 2.77
C LYS A 122 10.41 0.36 4.06
N ALA A 123 10.56 1.04 5.21
CA ALA A 123 10.14 0.50 6.50
C ALA A 123 8.61 0.29 6.56
N VAL A 124 7.82 1.25 6.08
CA VAL A 124 6.37 1.14 6.00
C VAL A 124 5.95 0.00 5.09
N PHE A 125 6.58 -0.13 3.92
CA PHE A 125 6.26 -1.20 2.98
C PHE A 125 6.60 -2.58 3.55
N LYS A 126 7.78 -2.71 4.15
CA LYS A 126 8.18 -3.94 4.84
C LYS A 126 7.21 -4.32 5.95
N MET A 127 6.84 -3.38 6.81
CA MET A 127 5.89 -3.59 7.90
C MET A 127 4.53 -4.10 7.38
N MET A 128 4.00 -3.49 6.33
CA MET A 128 2.74 -3.90 5.70
C MET A 128 2.80 -5.33 5.16
N LEU A 129 3.90 -5.71 4.53
CA LEU A 129 4.10 -7.06 4.02
C LEU A 129 4.22 -8.08 5.15
N ASP A 130 5.11 -7.82 6.12
CA ASP A 130 5.47 -8.76 7.17
C ASP A 130 4.34 -8.99 8.19
N GLU A 131 3.55 -7.96 8.49
CA GLU A 131 2.53 -8.06 9.54
C GLU A 131 1.11 -8.34 9.01
N SER A 132 0.80 -8.04 7.76
CA SER A 132 -0.54 -8.24 7.23
C SER A 132 -0.55 -9.15 6.00
N ILE A 133 0.06 -8.76 4.91
CA ILE A 133 -0.14 -9.42 3.61
C ILE A 133 0.43 -10.85 3.59
N LEU A 134 1.70 -11.03 3.94
CA LEU A 134 2.35 -12.35 3.87
C LEU A 134 1.78 -13.33 4.91
N PRO A 135 1.54 -12.94 6.18
CA PRO A 135 0.86 -13.80 7.14
C PRO A 135 -0.55 -14.20 6.70
N THR A 136 -1.31 -13.27 6.10
CA THR A 136 -2.65 -13.57 5.60
C THR A 136 -2.59 -14.54 4.42
N ALA A 137 -1.69 -14.33 3.46
CA ALA A 137 -1.47 -15.27 2.36
C ALA A 137 -1.12 -16.67 2.88
N GLN A 138 -0.27 -16.78 3.89
CA GLN A 138 0.07 -18.06 4.52
C GLN A 138 -1.14 -18.73 5.19
N LYS A 139 -1.98 -17.95 5.88
CA LYS A 139 -3.22 -18.49 6.49
C LYS A 139 -4.19 -19.00 5.43
N ILE A 140 -4.33 -18.28 4.30
CA ILE A 140 -5.21 -18.69 3.19
C ILE A 140 -4.72 -20.00 2.57
N ARG A 141 -3.39 -20.15 2.35
CA ARG A 141 -2.81 -21.39 1.80
C ARG A 141 -2.99 -22.62 2.71
N ASN A 142 -3.14 -22.40 4.00
CA ASN A 142 -3.27 -23.46 5.00
C ASN A 142 -4.74 -23.83 5.31
N ARG A 143 -5.71 -23.22 4.66
CA ARG A 143 -7.13 -23.58 4.74
C ARG A 143 -7.46 -24.75 3.82
#